data_f4f82bb76110abebf13982ffa2aa22d8
#
_entry.id   f4f82bb76110abebf13982ffa2aa22d8
#
_cell.length_a   1.000
_cell.length_b   1.000
_cell.length_c   1.000
_cell.angle_alpha   90.00
_cell.angle_beta   90.00
_cell.angle_gamma   90.00
#
_symmetry.space_group_name_H-M   'P 1'
#
loop_
_entity.id
_entity.type
_entity.pdbx_description
1 polymer ?
#
loop_
_entity_poly.entity_id
_entity_poly.type
_entity_poly.pdbx_seq_one_letter_code
_entity_poly.pdbx_strand_id
1 'polypeptide(L)'
;MTAIVLIHGAYQGGWIWQPVAARLRAMGHDVFAPSLDGCAERAHALRPGISNASHGAEIAELLRFEDLHDAVLVGTSCGGMVMTAAAERARGRIARLVFADALALLDGEKLADIVARPTAVSTELATGVPQADAAGRLFRDLDPALRDWAAARTTVHPRAAMEAAMELPSFWQQAWEADVVWCRRSTNPPLAHQRRTAEKLGARWHEIDTGHYPMLSTPDEFAAIIARGVRRRKQGRGSALDPLGPEAPDPHPF
;
A
#
# COMPACT_ATOMS: atom_id res chain seq x y z
N MET A 1 -18.72 7.01 7.08
CA MET A 1 -17.58 7.45 6.29
C MET A 1 -16.36 6.79 6.88
N THR A 2 -15.47 6.21 6.12
CA THR A 2 -14.24 5.54 6.60
C THR A 2 -13.10 6.03 5.73
N ALA A 3 -11.98 6.36 6.35
CA ALA A 3 -10.76 6.70 5.65
C ALA A 3 -10.11 5.44 5.09
N ILE A 4 -9.76 5.46 3.80
CA ILE A 4 -9.09 4.37 3.10
C ILE A 4 -7.83 4.92 2.45
N VAL A 5 -6.67 4.36 2.79
CA VAL A 5 -5.39 4.74 2.21
C VAL A 5 -4.90 3.63 1.30
N LEU A 6 -4.70 3.94 0.02
CA LEU A 6 -4.31 3.01 -1.04
C LEU A 6 -2.83 3.18 -1.37
N ILE A 7 -2.03 2.15 -1.13
CA ILE A 7 -0.56 2.19 -1.21
C ILE A 7 -0.11 1.35 -2.40
N HIS A 8 0.51 2.01 -3.38
CA HIS A 8 0.94 1.40 -4.64
C HIS A 8 2.19 0.52 -4.49
N GLY A 9 2.39 -0.37 -5.47
CA GLY A 9 3.58 -1.21 -5.57
C GLY A 9 4.77 -0.52 -6.25
N ALA A 10 5.81 -1.31 -6.54
CA ALA A 10 6.99 -0.81 -7.22
C ALA A 10 6.70 -0.31 -8.64
N TYR A 11 7.42 0.73 -9.08
CA TYR A 11 7.36 1.35 -10.41
C TYR A 11 6.05 2.08 -10.73
N GLN A 12 5.18 2.27 -9.74
CA GLN A 12 3.84 2.82 -9.87
C GLN A 12 3.71 4.12 -9.07
N GLY A 13 2.50 4.65 -8.99
CA GLY A 13 2.10 5.80 -8.18
C GLY A 13 0.62 5.71 -7.82
N GLY A 14 0.10 6.74 -7.19
CA GLY A 14 -1.32 6.83 -6.83
C GLY A 14 -2.28 6.66 -7.99
N TRP A 15 -1.81 6.92 -9.22
CA TRP A 15 -2.58 6.79 -10.46
C TRP A 15 -3.16 5.38 -10.68
N ILE A 16 -2.48 4.32 -10.20
CA ILE A 16 -2.94 2.93 -10.40
C ILE A 16 -4.26 2.65 -9.70
N TRP A 17 -4.56 3.42 -8.67
CA TRP A 17 -5.75 3.27 -7.84
C TRP A 17 -6.98 4.03 -8.35
N GLN A 18 -6.84 4.89 -9.38
CA GLN A 18 -7.93 5.75 -9.85
C GLN A 18 -9.27 5.02 -10.05
N PRO A 19 -9.34 3.84 -10.71
CA PRO A 19 -10.60 3.16 -10.92
C PRO A 19 -11.28 2.69 -9.62
N VAL A 20 -10.49 2.15 -8.68
CA VAL A 20 -10.99 1.69 -7.36
C VAL A 20 -11.33 2.88 -6.46
N ALA A 21 -10.49 3.91 -6.45
CA ALA A 21 -10.73 5.11 -5.64
C ALA A 21 -12.05 5.81 -6.02
N ALA A 22 -12.36 5.88 -7.32
CA ALA A 22 -13.63 6.45 -7.79
C ALA A 22 -14.84 5.66 -7.24
N ARG A 23 -14.77 4.33 -7.24
CA ARG A 23 -15.82 3.44 -6.72
C ARG A 23 -15.99 3.57 -5.19
N LEU A 24 -14.88 3.56 -4.47
CA LEU A 24 -14.92 3.71 -3.01
C LEU A 24 -15.46 5.08 -2.60
N ARG A 25 -15.12 6.16 -3.32
CA ARG A 25 -15.70 7.49 -3.11
C ARG A 25 -17.20 7.53 -3.42
N ALA A 26 -17.63 6.85 -4.49
CA ALA A 26 -19.06 6.71 -4.81
C ALA A 26 -19.83 5.93 -3.72
N MET A 27 -19.15 5.04 -2.98
CA MET A 27 -19.72 4.34 -1.83
C MET A 27 -19.70 5.21 -0.53
N GLY A 28 -19.18 6.45 -0.57
CA GLY A 28 -19.17 7.38 0.54
C GLY A 28 -17.96 7.25 1.48
N HIS A 29 -16.83 6.74 0.98
CA HIS A 29 -15.57 6.67 1.73
C HIS A 29 -14.65 7.85 1.40
N ASP A 30 -13.82 8.24 2.36
CA ASP A 30 -12.70 9.17 2.14
C ASP A 30 -11.50 8.35 1.65
N VAL A 31 -11.02 8.67 0.44
CA VAL A 31 -10.00 7.83 -0.21
C VAL A 31 -8.77 8.65 -0.55
N PHE A 32 -7.64 8.22 0.00
CA PHE A 32 -6.31 8.75 -0.20
C PHE A 32 -5.49 7.74 -1.01
N ALA A 33 -4.86 8.18 -2.07
CA ALA A 33 -4.00 7.35 -2.92
C ALA A 33 -2.72 8.13 -3.25
N PRO A 34 -1.83 8.34 -2.27
CA PRO A 34 -0.61 9.11 -2.49
C PRO A 34 0.36 8.35 -3.40
N SER A 35 1.12 9.08 -4.21
CA SER A 35 2.36 8.55 -4.76
C SER A 35 3.45 8.71 -3.71
N LEU A 36 4.16 7.63 -3.43
CA LEU A 36 5.23 7.60 -2.45
C LEU A 36 6.43 8.45 -2.91
N ASP A 37 7.22 8.91 -1.97
CA ASP A 37 8.37 9.77 -2.23
C ASP A 37 9.36 9.09 -3.22
N GLY A 38 9.82 9.85 -4.22
CA GLY A 38 10.68 9.34 -5.29
C GLY A 38 9.97 8.47 -6.35
N CYS A 39 8.62 8.37 -6.34
CA CYS A 39 7.83 7.56 -7.27
C CYS A 39 6.89 8.42 -8.13
N ALA A 40 6.54 7.95 -9.31
CA ALA A 40 5.58 8.56 -10.24
C ALA A 40 5.84 10.06 -10.47
N GLU A 41 4.85 10.93 -10.28
CA GLU A 41 4.98 12.39 -10.39
C GLU A 41 5.97 12.99 -9.38
N ARG A 42 6.33 12.24 -8.35
CA ARG A 42 7.35 12.62 -7.35
C ARG A 42 8.73 12.04 -7.64
N ALA A 43 8.92 11.38 -8.79
CA ALA A 43 10.22 10.79 -9.18
C ALA A 43 11.37 11.81 -9.22
N HIS A 44 11.07 13.08 -9.47
CA HIS A 44 12.03 14.19 -9.42
C HIS A 44 12.64 14.43 -8.03
N ALA A 45 11.98 13.97 -6.96
CA ALA A 45 12.43 14.09 -5.57
C ALA A 45 13.29 12.90 -5.11
N LEU A 46 13.65 11.99 -6.02
CA LEU A 46 14.48 10.83 -5.69
C LEU A 46 15.84 11.27 -5.12
N ARG A 47 16.18 10.74 -3.94
CA ARG A 47 17.38 11.08 -3.19
C ARG A 47 17.83 9.91 -2.30
N PRO A 48 19.04 9.94 -1.73
CA PRO A 48 19.45 8.99 -0.69
C PRO A 48 18.48 9.01 0.51
N GLY A 49 18.34 7.86 1.18
CA GLY A 49 17.54 7.72 2.39
C GLY A 49 16.08 7.32 2.16
N ILE A 50 15.59 7.28 0.90
CA ILE A 50 14.26 6.75 0.61
C ILE A 50 14.28 5.23 0.69
N SER A 51 13.46 4.66 1.58
CA SER A 51 13.36 3.22 1.89
C SER A 51 11.93 2.83 2.27
N ASN A 52 11.66 1.56 2.53
CA ASN A 52 10.36 1.14 3.08
C ASN A 52 10.08 1.80 4.44
N ALA A 53 11.10 2.02 5.27
CA ALA A 53 10.94 2.70 6.55
C ALA A 53 10.52 4.17 6.38
N SER A 54 11.13 4.90 5.43
CA SER A 54 10.74 6.29 5.14
C SER A 54 9.37 6.39 4.47
N HIS A 55 9.03 5.48 3.54
CA HIS A 55 7.69 5.39 2.96
C HIS A 55 6.63 5.05 4.01
N GLY A 56 6.95 4.13 4.95
CA GLY A 56 6.05 3.83 6.07
C GLY A 56 5.84 5.04 6.98
N ALA A 57 6.90 5.82 7.25
CA ALA A 57 6.78 7.07 7.99
C ALA A 57 5.91 8.10 7.24
N GLU A 58 6.07 8.23 5.92
CA GLU A 58 5.24 9.11 5.08
C GLU A 58 3.75 8.78 5.20
N ILE A 59 3.38 7.49 5.16
CA ILE A 59 1.98 7.07 5.34
C ILE A 59 1.50 7.30 6.78
N ALA A 60 2.35 7.05 7.78
CA ALA A 60 2.01 7.33 9.17
C ALA A 60 1.77 8.83 9.42
N GLU A 61 2.58 9.71 8.82
CA GLU A 61 2.40 11.16 8.86
C GLU A 61 1.13 11.59 8.10
N LEU A 62 0.80 10.99 6.96
CA LEU A 62 -0.48 11.22 6.28
C LEU A 62 -1.64 10.93 7.24
N LEU A 63 -1.63 9.77 7.93
CA LEU A 63 -2.66 9.44 8.92
C LEU A 63 -2.75 10.46 10.06
N ARG A 64 -1.63 11.02 10.47
CA ARG A 64 -1.55 12.01 11.55
C ARG A 64 -2.05 13.38 11.11
N PHE A 65 -1.55 13.90 9.97
CA PHE A 65 -1.86 15.27 9.53
C PHE A 65 -3.29 15.41 8.98
N GLU A 66 -3.83 14.35 8.37
CA GLU A 66 -5.23 14.31 7.94
C GLU A 66 -6.18 13.87 9.08
N ASP A 67 -5.65 13.71 10.31
CA ASP A 67 -6.37 13.26 11.51
C ASP A 67 -7.23 12.01 11.27
N LEU A 68 -6.69 11.05 10.53
CA LEU A 68 -7.38 9.81 10.20
C LEU A 68 -7.32 8.83 11.37
N HIS A 69 -8.48 8.33 11.76
CA HIS A 69 -8.67 7.30 12.76
C HIS A 69 -9.48 6.14 12.18
N ASP A 70 -9.27 4.94 12.72
CA ASP A 70 -9.92 3.72 12.23
C ASP A 70 -9.73 3.52 10.71
N ALA A 71 -8.57 3.92 10.18
CA ALA A 71 -8.28 3.86 8.76
C ALA A 71 -8.13 2.42 8.27
N VAL A 72 -8.55 2.18 7.02
CA VAL A 72 -8.26 0.96 6.27
C VAL A 72 -7.05 1.24 5.37
N LEU A 73 -5.96 0.52 5.58
CA LEU A 73 -4.83 0.56 4.67
C LEU A 73 -4.91 -0.58 3.67
N VAL A 74 -4.70 -0.29 2.40
CA VAL A 74 -4.70 -1.27 1.30
C VAL A 74 -3.36 -1.19 0.59
N GLY A 75 -2.58 -2.26 0.61
CA GLY A 75 -1.30 -2.33 -0.08
C GLY A 75 -1.31 -3.37 -1.20
N THR A 76 -0.74 -3.04 -2.37
CA THR A 76 -0.51 -4.01 -3.45
C THR A 76 0.98 -4.24 -3.67
N SER A 77 1.38 -5.48 -4.01
CA SER A 77 2.78 -5.80 -4.31
C SER A 77 3.72 -5.30 -3.19
N CYS A 78 4.78 -4.55 -3.53
CA CYS A 78 5.67 -3.89 -2.57
C CYS A 78 4.96 -2.87 -1.67
N GLY A 79 3.78 -2.37 -2.04
CA GLY A 79 2.96 -1.51 -1.18
C GLY A 79 2.53 -2.18 0.13
N GLY A 80 2.50 -3.52 0.17
CA GLY A 80 2.28 -4.27 1.41
C GLY A 80 3.44 -4.10 2.41
N MET A 81 4.68 -4.01 1.93
CA MET A 81 5.86 -3.74 2.77
C MET A 81 5.77 -2.33 3.39
N VAL A 82 5.38 -1.35 2.59
CA VAL A 82 5.16 0.04 3.06
C VAL A 82 4.01 0.09 4.06
N MET A 83 2.91 -0.63 3.79
CA MET A 83 1.76 -0.74 4.68
C MET A 83 2.14 -1.30 6.06
N THR A 84 2.94 -2.37 6.10
CA THR A 84 3.41 -2.94 7.37
C THR A 84 4.35 -2.00 8.12
N ALA A 85 5.23 -1.27 7.42
CA ALA A 85 6.09 -0.25 8.01
C ALA A 85 5.31 0.96 8.55
N ALA A 86 4.21 1.35 7.91
CA ALA A 86 3.30 2.37 8.40
C ALA A 86 2.53 1.87 9.65
N ALA A 87 2.07 0.62 9.60
CA ALA A 87 1.34 0.00 10.70
C ALA A 87 2.21 -0.19 11.96
N GLU A 88 3.50 -0.47 11.81
CA GLU A 88 4.49 -0.49 12.90
C GLU A 88 4.50 0.85 13.66
N ARG A 89 4.35 1.98 12.95
CA ARG A 89 4.46 3.34 13.50
C ARG A 89 3.14 3.92 13.99
N ALA A 90 2.02 3.56 13.35
CA ALA A 90 0.73 4.23 13.54
C ALA A 90 -0.39 3.27 13.95
N ARG A 91 -0.08 2.23 14.76
CA ARG A 91 -1.03 1.18 15.18
C ARG A 91 -2.39 1.72 15.63
N GLY A 92 -2.38 2.75 16.46
CA GLY A 92 -3.60 3.32 17.06
C GLY A 92 -4.54 4.03 16.08
N ARG A 93 -4.10 4.30 14.84
CA ARG A 93 -4.90 4.97 13.81
C ARG A 93 -5.48 4.01 12.76
N ILE A 94 -5.11 2.72 12.82
CA ILE A 94 -5.41 1.73 11.78
C ILE A 94 -6.37 0.68 12.35
N ALA A 95 -7.53 0.55 11.72
CA ALA A 95 -8.51 -0.48 12.06
C ALA A 95 -8.29 -1.78 11.28
N ARG A 96 -7.81 -1.68 10.00
CA ARG A 96 -7.76 -2.86 9.13
C ARG A 96 -6.69 -2.75 8.06
N LEU A 97 -6.09 -3.89 7.72
CA LEU A 97 -5.09 -4.04 6.66
C LEU A 97 -5.64 -4.92 5.53
N VAL A 98 -5.45 -4.52 4.27
CA VAL A 98 -5.84 -5.30 3.09
C VAL A 98 -4.62 -5.52 2.21
N PHE A 99 -4.16 -6.76 2.14
CA PHE A 99 -3.04 -7.19 1.31
C PHE A 99 -3.56 -7.66 -0.05
N ALA A 100 -3.46 -6.82 -1.06
CA ALA A 100 -3.95 -7.10 -2.41
C ALA A 100 -2.82 -7.63 -3.29
N ASP A 101 -2.71 -8.94 -3.41
CA ASP A 101 -1.61 -9.62 -4.12
C ASP A 101 -0.25 -9.00 -3.71
N ALA A 102 -0.05 -8.91 -2.39
CA ALA A 102 0.95 -8.04 -1.77
C ALA A 102 2.02 -8.83 -1.01
N LEU A 103 3.13 -8.16 -0.78
CA LEU A 103 4.26 -8.64 -0.01
C LEU A 103 4.12 -8.19 1.46
N ALA A 104 4.22 -9.14 2.37
CA ALA A 104 4.28 -8.90 3.82
C ALA A 104 5.49 -9.66 4.39
N LEU A 105 6.62 -8.98 4.41
CA LEU A 105 7.87 -9.56 4.87
C LEU A 105 7.92 -9.59 6.40
N LEU A 106 8.63 -10.57 6.94
CA LEU A 106 8.93 -10.63 8.36
C LEU A 106 9.99 -9.60 8.74
N ASP A 107 10.15 -9.39 10.05
CA ASP A 107 11.25 -8.58 10.56
C ASP A 107 12.60 -9.19 10.12
N GLY A 108 13.48 -8.36 9.58
CA GLY A 108 14.76 -8.76 9.00
C GLY A 108 14.72 -9.38 7.60
N GLU A 109 13.54 -9.80 7.08
CA GLU A 109 13.43 -10.32 5.70
C GLU A 109 13.66 -9.23 4.65
N LYS A 110 14.21 -9.66 3.51
CA LYS A 110 14.38 -8.85 2.30
C LYS A 110 13.45 -9.34 1.19
N LEU A 111 13.12 -8.47 0.27
CA LEU A 111 12.33 -8.83 -0.91
C LEU A 111 12.93 -10.02 -1.68
N ALA A 112 14.26 -10.08 -1.80
CA ALA A 112 14.97 -11.14 -2.50
C ALA A 112 14.81 -12.53 -1.87
N ASP A 113 14.43 -12.62 -0.60
CA ASP A 113 14.17 -13.88 0.10
C ASP A 113 12.83 -14.51 -0.35
N ILE A 114 11.94 -13.70 -0.93
CA ILE A 114 10.59 -14.12 -1.33
C ILE A 114 10.44 -14.21 -2.85
N VAL A 115 11.00 -13.27 -3.59
CA VAL A 115 10.83 -13.15 -5.04
C VAL A 115 12.16 -13.08 -5.75
N ALA A 116 12.37 -13.98 -6.72
CA ALA A 116 13.43 -13.83 -7.70
C ALA A 116 13.12 -12.61 -8.57
N ARG A 117 14.01 -11.61 -8.51
CA ARG A 117 13.84 -10.40 -9.32
C ARG A 117 14.46 -10.60 -10.68
N PRO A 118 13.73 -10.35 -11.77
CA PRO A 118 14.35 -10.27 -13.09
C PRO A 118 15.33 -9.09 -13.10
N THR A 119 16.35 -9.17 -13.93
CA THR A 119 17.35 -8.11 -14.11
C THR A 119 16.64 -6.77 -14.36
N ALA A 120 16.73 -5.89 -13.40
CA ALA A 120 16.21 -4.52 -13.51
C ALA A 120 17.36 -3.60 -13.92
N VAL A 121 17.05 -2.53 -14.62
CA VAL A 121 17.99 -1.41 -14.77
C VAL A 121 18.14 -0.78 -13.40
N SER A 122 19.37 -0.74 -12.89
CA SER A 122 19.66 -0.16 -11.57
C SER A 122 20.72 0.93 -11.70
N THR A 123 20.49 2.01 -10.95
CA THR A 123 21.49 3.03 -10.64
C THR A 123 21.81 2.97 -9.15
N GLU A 124 22.62 3.89 -8.65
CA GLU A 124 22.91 3.99 -7.23
C GLU A 124 21.63 4.20 -6.39
N LEU A 125 20.70 5.03 -6.85
CA LEU A 125 19.49 5.43 -6.11
C LEU A 125 18.21 4.71 -6.55
N ALA A 126 18.16 4.18 -7.77
CA ALA A 126 16.93 3.71 -8.38
C ALA A 126 17.08 2.34 -9.04
N THR A 127 15.97 1.64 -9.10
CA THR A 127 15.79 0.45 -9.94
C THR A 127 14.56 0.64 -10.83
N GLY A 128 14.55 0.00 -12.00
CA GLY A 128 13.44 0.15 -12.94
C GLY A 128 13.35 -0.98 -13.94
N VAL A 129 12.23 -1.04 -14.64
CA VAL A 129 12.02 -1.85 -15.82
C VAL A 129 12.24 -0.94 -17.03
N PRO A 130 13.01 -1.36 -18.05
CA PRO A 130 13.10 -0.58 -19.28
C PRO A 130 11.71 -0.25 -19.83
N GLN A 131 11.49 0.99 -20.26
CA GLN A 131 10.17 1.45 -20.70
C GLN A 131 9.59 0.58 -21.83
N ALA A 132 10.45 0.13 -22.75
CA ALA A 132 10.04 -0.75 -23.84
C ALA A 132 9.51 -2.12 -23.35
N ASP A 133 9.96 -2.57 -22.17
CA ASP A 133 9.60 -3.87 -21.62
C ASP A 133 8.43 -3.79 -20.62
N ALA A 134 8.09 -2.58 -20.15
CA ALA A 134 7.13 -2.38 -19.05
C ALA A 134 5.77 -3.03 -19.34
N ALA A 135 5.25 -2.89 -20.56
CA ALA A 135 3.98 -3.46 -20.96
C ALA A 135 3.98 -5.00 -20.85
N GLY A 136 4.99 -5.66 -21.39
CA GLY A 136 5.09 -7.12 -21.41
C GLY A 136 5.54 -7.74 -20.09
N ARG A 137 6.26 -7.00 -19.25
CA ARG A 137 6.79 -7.51 -17.97
C ARG A 137 5.90 -7.22 -16.78
N LEU A 138 5.34 -6.01 -16.71
CA LEU A 138 4.52 -5.60 -15.57
C LEU A 138 3.02 -5.82 -15.82
N PHE A 139 2.52 -5.50 -17.01
CA PHE A 139 1.09 -5.39 -17.28
C PHE A 139 0.57 -6.38 -18.31
N ARG A 140 1.29 -7.47 -18.56
CA ARG A 140 0.96 -8.46 -19.60
C ARG A 140 -0.45 -9.05 -19.51
N ASP A 141 -1.01 -9.10 -18.30
CA ASP A 141 -2.31 -9.70 -18.01
C ASP A 141 -3.49 -8.72 -18.22
N LEU A 142 -3.20 -7.46 -18.56
CA LEU A 142 -4.21 -6.45 -18.86
C LEU A 142 -4.57 -6.48 -20.34
N ASP A 143 -5.78 -5.98 -20.66
CA ASP A 143 -6.12 -5.72 -22.07
C ASP A 143 -5.15 -4.71 -22.70
N PRO A 144 -5.00 -4.72 -24.04
CA PRO A 144 -3.95 -3.92 -24.69
C PRO A 144 -4.00 -2.42 -24.38
N ALA A 145 -5.19 -1.81 -24.40
CA ALA A 145 -5.32 -0.36 -24.18
C ALA A 145 -4.98 0.03 -22.74
N LEU A 146 -5.45 -0.76 -21.77
CA LEU A 146 -5.16 -0.55 -20.35
C LEU A 146 -3.71 -0.84 -20.02
N ARG A 147 -3.14 -1.86 -20.65
CA ARG A 147 -1.71 -2.22 -20.53
C ARG A 147 -0.81 -1.07 -21.00
N ASP A 148 -1.08 -0.53 -22.20
CA ASP A 148 -0.28 0.55 -22.77
C ASP A 148 -0.43 1.85 -21.95
N TRP A 149 -1.64 2.13 -21.47
CA TRP A 149 -1.92 3.24 -20.58
C TRP A 149 -1.13 3.12 -19.26
N ALA A 150 -1.07 1.93 -18.66
CA ALA A 150 -0.36 1.68 -17.41
C ALA A 150 1.17 1.71 -17.63
N ALA A 151 1.66 1.08 -18.70
CA ALA A 151 3.08 1.05 -19.03
C ALA A 151 3.66 2.45 -19.27
N ALA A 152 2.91 3.34 -19.94
CA ALA A 152 3.32 4.73 -20.17
C ALA A 152 3.49 5.56 -18.87
N ARG A 153 2.99 5.07 -17.73
CA ARG A 153 3.02 5.73 -16.41
C ARG A 153 4.01 5.13 -15.43
N THR A 154 4.75 4.11 -15.84
CA THR A 154 5.80 3.53 -14.98
C THR A 154 6.96 4.49 -14.82
N THR A 155 7.51 4.52 -13.62
CA THR A 155 8.73 5.27 -13.29
C THR A 155 9.74 4.35 -12.61
N VAL A 156 10.93 4.85 -12.35
CA VAL A 156 11.87 4.18 -11.44
C VAL A 156 11.29 4.07 -10.03
N HIS A 157 11.88 3.19 -9.23
CA HIS A 157 11.53 3.02 -7.83
C HIS A 157 12.80 3.16 -6.98
N PRO A 158 12.74 3.75 -5.77
CA PRO A 158 13.89 3.86 -4.90
C PRO A 158 14.54 2.50 -4.62
N ARG A 159 15.83 2.38 -4.89
CA ARG A 159 16.55 1.10 -4.81
C ARG A 159 16.54 0.53 -3.39
N ALA A 160 16.78 1.36 -2.39
CA ALA A 160 16.81 0.91 -0.99
C ALA A 160 15.44 0.37 -0.53
N ALA A 161 14.30 0.88 -1.05
CA ALA A 161 12.98 0.33 -0.78
C ALA A 161 12.80 -1.09 -1.33
N MET A 162 13.64 -1.51 -2.29
CA MET A 162 13.58 -2.84 -2.89
C MET A 162 14.64 -3.80 -2.34
N GLU A 163 15.66 -3.31 -1.65
CA GLU A 163 16.83 -4.12 -1.25
C GLU A 163 17.04 -4.18 0.26
N ALA A 164 16.57 -3.17 1.00
CA ALA A 164 16.73 -3.15 2.45
C ALA A 164 15.90 -4.24 3.14
N ALA A 165 16.41 -4.75 4.25
CA ALA A 165 15.63 -5.60 5.14
C ALA A 165 14.49 -4.80 5.79
N MET A 166 13.39 -5.47 6.10
CA MET A 166 12.29 -4.85 6.84
C MET A 166 12.63 -4.72 8.33
N GLU A 167 12.23 -3.61 8.92
CA GLU A 167 12.34 -3.31 10.35
C GLU A 167 10.94 -3.28 10.96
N LEU A 168 10.50 -4.40 11.53
CA LEU A 168 9.13 -4.63 12.03
C LEU A 168 9.16 -5.28 13.43
N PRO A 169 9.83 -4.68 14.42
CA PRO A 169 10.07 -5.29 15.71
C PRO A 169 8.79 -5.65 16.48
N SER A 170 7.66 -5.01 16.21
CA SER A 170 6.41 -5.26 16.92
C SER A 170 5.21 -5.63 16.04
N PHE A 171 5.23 -5.36 14.74
CA PHE A 171 4.10 -5.55 13.83
C PHE A 171 3.52 -6.97 13.92
N TRP A 172 4.37 -8.00 13.87
CA TRP A 172 3.95 -9.40 13.83
C TRP A 172 3.47 -9.96 15.17
N GLN A 173 3.73 -9.27 16.27
CA GLN A 173 3.27 -9.62 17.62
C GLN A 173 1.92 -8.97 17.96
N GLN A 174 1.43 -8.07 17.12
CA GLN A 174 0.16 -7.36 17.33
C GLN A 174 -1.00 -8.10 16.66
N ALA A 175 -2.20 -7.98 17.24
CA ALA A 175 -3.41 -8.45 16.60
C ALA A 175 -3.90 -7.42 15.57
N TRP A 176 -4.16 -7.88 14.35
CA TRP A 176 -4.66 -7.07 13.24
C TRP A 176 -5.98 -7.62 12.70
N GLU A 177 -6.92 -6.74 12.40
CA GLU A 177 -7.99 -7.10 11.47
C GLU A 177 -7.39 -7.02 10.05
N ALA A 178 -7.36 -8.15 9.35
CA ALA A 178 -6.66 -8.22 8.07
C ALA A 178 -7.42 -9.03 7.02
N ASP A 179 -7.20 -8.68 5.76
CA ASP A 179 -7.63 -9.43 4.58
C ASP A 179 -6.45 -9.68 3.67
N VAL A 180 -6.39 -10.86 3.08
CA VAL A 180 -5.48 -11.19 1.98
C VAL A 180 -6.32 -11.48 0.75
N VAL A 181 -6.07 -10.75 -0.32
CA VAL A 181 -6.75 -10.89 -1.61
C VAL A 181 -5.74 -11.50 -2.59
N TRP A 182 -5.90 -12.77 -2.86
CA TRP A 182 -5.08 -13.50 -3.84
C TRP A 182 -5.67 -13.41 -5.23
N CYS A 183 -4.84 -13.00 -6.19
CA CYS A 183 -5.16 -12.95 -7.59
C CYS A 183 -4.74 -14.26 -8.25
N ARG A 184 -5.69 -15.14 -8.62
CA ARG A 184 -5.43 -16.53 -9.03
C ARG A 184 -4.52 -16.68 -10.25
N ARG A 185 -4.49 -15.68 -11.15
CA ARG A 185 -3.65 -15.66 -12.35
C ARG A 185 -2.29 -14.97 -12.14
N SER A 186 -2.08 -14.41 -10.94
CA SER A 186 -0.78 -13.84 -10.56
C SER A 186 0.19 -14.92 -10.12
N THR A 187 1.45 -14.74 -10.46
CA THR A 187 2.54 -15.63 -10.04
C THR A 187 3.50 -14.99 -9.04
N ASN A 188 3.32 -13.70 -8.78
CA ASN A 188 4.19 -12.91 -7.91
C ASN A 188 3.39 -11.81 -7.20
N PRO A 189 3.32 -11.82 -5.85
CA PRO A 189 4.04 -12.73 -4.91
C PRO A 189 3.58 -14.19 -4.98
N PRO A 190 4.45 -15.15 -4.61
CA PRO A 190 4.08 -16.57 -4.60
C PRO A 190 2.89 -16.85 -3.69
N LEU A 191 2.03 -17.81 -4.07
CA LEU A 191 0.88 -18.23 -3.27
C LEU A 191 1.29 -18.61 -1.83
N ALA A 192 2.39 -19.33 -1.67
CA ALA A 192 2.89 -19.76 -0.36
C ALA A 192 3.19 -18.56 0.56
N HIS A 193 3.73 -17.47 0.01
CA HIS A 193 3.98 -16.24 0.77
C HIS A 193 2.67 -15.58 1.22
N GLN A 194 1.68 -15.50 0.34
CA GLN A 194 0.39 -14.91 0.67
C GLN A 194 -0.38 -15.76 1.69
N ARG A 195 -0.29 -17.11 1.60
CA ARG A 195 -0.83 -18.04 2.62
C ARG A 195 -0.16 -17.84 3.97
N ARG A 196 1.19 -17.74 3.99
CA ARG A 196 1.94 -17.42 5.22
C ARG A 196 1.45 -16.12 5.87
N THR A 197 1.22 -15.08 5.06
CA THR A 197 0.70 -13.80 5.55
C THR A 197 -0.68 -13.97 6.18
N ALA A 198 -1.58 -14.65 5.49
CA ALA A 198 -2.95 -14.91 5.98
C ALA A 198 -2.95 -15.70 7.29
N GLU A 199 -2.14 -16.75 7.38
CA GLU A 199 -2.01 -17.58 8.58
C GLU A 199 -1.46 -16.80 9.77
N LYS A 200 -0.36 -16.05 9.58
CA LYS A 200 0.27 -15.27 10.65
C LYS A 200 -0.64 -14.17 11.21
N LEU A 201 -1.47 -13.56 10.37
CA LEU A 201 -2.36 -12.48 10.77
C LEU A 201 -3.76 -12.97 11.15
N GLY A 202 -4.08 -14.25 10.96
CA GLY A 202 -5.46 -14.74 11.06
C GLY A 202 -6.40 -14.02 10.08
N ALA A 203 -5.88 -13.65 8.90
CA ALA A 203 -6.56 -12.79 7.94
C ALA A 203 -7.68 -13.55 7.20
N ARG A 204 -8.73 -12.82 6.83
CA ARG A 204 -9.73 -13.32 5.90
C ARG A 204 -9.09 -13.52 4.52
N TRP A 205 -9.34 -14.67 3.93
CA TRP A 205 -8.85 -15.02 2.59
C TRP A 205 -9.90 -14.73 1.53
N HIS A 206 -9.50 -14.00 0.49
CA HIS A 206 -10.32 -13.71 -0.70
C HIS A 206 -9.57 -14.15 -1.95
N GLU A 207 -10.31 -14.55 -2.97
CA GLU A 207 -9.77 -14.94 -4.27
C GLU A 207 -10.46 -14.15 -5.37
N ILE A 208 -9.67 -13.60 -6.29
CA ILE A 208 -10.18 -12.94 -7.49
C ILE A 208 -9.55 -13.62 -8.71
N ASP A 209 -10.36 -13.88 -9.75
CA ASP A 209 -9.87 -14.46 -10.99
C ASP A 209 -9.27 -13.42 -11.92
N THR A 210 -8.14 -12.88 -11.52
CA THR A 210 -7.41 -11.84 -12.26
C THR A 210 -5.90 -12.01 -12.11
N GLY A 211 -5.12 -11.22 -12.88
CA GLY A 211 -3.68 -11.05 -12.70
C GLY A 211 -3.33 -10.11 -11.55
N HIS A 212 -2.09 -9.66 -11.51
CA HIS A 212 -1.48 -8.89 -10.41
C HIS A 212 -2.15 -7.53 -10.11
N TYR A 213 -3.01 -7.03 -11.00
CA TYR A 213 -3.57 -5.68 -10.91
C TYR A 213 -5.10 -5.67 -10.80
N PRO A 214 -5.71 -6.19 -9.71
CA PRO A 214 -7.16 -6.22 -9.52
C PRO A 214 -7.77 -4.82 -9.54
N MET A 215 -7.00 -3.80 -9.12
CA MET A 215 -7.43 -2.41 -9.11
C MET A 215 -7.66 -1.83 -10.51
N LEU A 216 -7.08 -2.43 -11.55
CA LEU A 216 -7.25 -2.05 -12.94
C LEU A 216 -8.20 -2.98 -13.70
N SER A 217 -8.03 -4.30 -13.53
CA SER A 217 -8.75 -5.32 -14.31
C SER A 217 -10.15 -5.63 -13.77
N THR A 218 -10.34 -5.61 -12.46
CA THR A 218 -11.60 -5.95 -11.78
C THR A 218 -11.96 -4.96 -10.67
N PRO A 219 -11.99 -3.64 -10.98
CA PRO A 219 -12.06 -2.61 -9.94
C PRO A 219 -13.36 -2.63 -9.13
N ASP A 220 -14.49 -3.10 -9.71
CA ASP A 220 -15.77 -3.20 -9.01
C ASP A 220 -15.74 -4.30 -7.94
N GLU A 221 -15.28 -5.50 -8.30
CA GLU A 221 -15.16 -6.63 -7.39
C GLU A 221 -14.17 -6.32 -6.27
N PHE A 222 -13.03 -5.72 -6.64
CA PHE A 222 -12.00 -5.39 -5.66
C PHE A 222 -12.44 -4.27 -4.71
N ALA A 223 -13.11 -3.21 -5.19
CA ALA A 223 -13.67 -2.18 -4.34
C ALA A 223 -14.72 -2.74 -3.36
N ALA A 224 -15.53 -3.70 -3.80
CA ALA A 224 -16.50 -4.36 -2.94
C ALA A 224 -15.82 -5.17 -1.79
N ILE A 225 -14.67 -5.81 -2.04
CA ILE A 225 -13.89 -6.49 -1.01
C ILE A 225 -13.33 -5.48 0.00
N ILE A 226 -12.75 -4.37 -0.48
CA ILE A 226 -12.21 -3.31 0.38
C ILE A 226 -13.34 -2.72 1.26
N ALA A 227 -14.51 -2.48 0.71
CA ALA A 227 -15.64 -1.89 1.42
C ALA A 227 -16.31 -2.86 2.42
N ARG A 228 -16.13 -4.20 2.28
CA ARG A 228 -16.65 -5.20 3.22
C ARG A 228 -16.00 -5.02 4.58
N GLY A 229 -16.82 -5.05 5.66
CA GLY A 229 -16.32 -4.95 7.03
C GLY A 229 -16.06 -3.51 7.49
N VAL A 230 -16.19 -2.53 6.62
CA VAL A 230 -16.20 -1.13 7.02
C VAL A 230 -17.46 -0.86 7.83
N ARG A 231 -17.33 -0.77 9.17
CA ARG A 231 -18.47 -0.44 10.05
C ARG A 231 -18.95 0.96 9.70
N ARG A 232 -20.18 1.10 9.22
CA ARG A 232 -20.84 2.41 9.18
C ARG A 232 -20.91 2.91 10.64
N ARG A 233 -20.15 3.95 10.98
CA ARG A 233 -20.41 4.71 12.19
C ARG A 233 -21.87 5.13 12.11
N LYS A 234 -22.72 4.66 13.04
CA LYS A 234 -24.00 5.31 13.30
C LYS A 234 -23.66 6.76 13.60
N GLN A 235 -24.24 7.70 12.83
CA GLN A 235 -24.15 9.13 13.15
C GLN A 235 -24.62 9.32 14.59
N GLY A 236 -23.68 9.37 15.52
CA GLY A 236 -23.89 9.86 16.86
C GLY A 236 -24.06 11.37 16.75
N ARG A 237 -25.16 11.86 17.28
CA ARG A 237 -25.50 13.28 17.42
C ARG A 237 -24.28 14.04 17.93
N GLY A 238 -24.07 15.23 17.35
CA GLY A 238 -22.97 16.14 17.60
C GLY A 238 -22.49 16.18 19.06
N SER A 239 -21.23 15.91 19.23
CA SER A 239 -20.47 16.31 20.39
C SER A 239 -19.95 17.72 20.11
N ALA A 240 -20.32 18.64 21.00
CA ALA A 240 -19.81 20.00 21.01
C ALA A 240 -18.28 19.98 20.98
N LEU A 241 -17.70 20.93 20.26
CA LEU A 241 -16.28 21.24 20.34
C LEU A 241 -15.93 21.51 21.81
N ASP A 242 -15.16 20.61 22.41
CA ASP A 242 -14.51 20.91 23.68
C ASP A 242 -13.51 22.04 23.46
N PRO A 243 -13.55 23.12 24.24
CA PRO A 243 -12.53 24.14 24.12
C PRO A 243 -11.19 23.58 24.57
N LEU A 244 -10.16 23.84 23.77
CA LEU A 244 -8.77 23.52 24.04
C LEU A 244 -8.42 23.94 25.49
N GLY A 245 -8.16 22.97 26.34
CA GLY A 245 -7.52 23.21 27.63
C GLY A 245 -6.08 23.72 27.40
N PRO A 246 -5.49 24.47 28.35
CA PRO A 246 -4.17 25.04 28.14
C PRO A 246 -3.10 23.96 28.05
N GLU A 247 -2.44 23.88 26.89
CA GLU A 247 -1.22 23.11 26.71
C GLU A 247 -0.10 23.67 27.57
N ALA A 248 0.58 22.78 28.28
CA ALA A 248 1.84 23.12 28.97
C ALA A 248 2.93 23.39 27.91
N PRO A 249 3.83 24.37 28.11
CA PRO A 249 4.85 24.71 27.12
C PRO A 249 5.90 23.60 26.99
N ASP A 250 6.19 23.26 25.74
CA ASP A 250 7.26 22.36 25.31
C ASP A 250 8.64 22.98 25.68
N PRO A 251 9.57 22.26 26.34
CA PRO A 251 10.83 22.83 26.80
C PRO A 251 11.98 22.86 25.77
N HIS A 252 11.76 22.65 24.49
CA HIS A 252 12.85 22.69 23.50
C HIS A 252 12.59 23.69 22.37
N PRO A 253 13.32 24.85 22.34
CA PRO A 253 13.45 25.68 21.16
C PRO A 253 14.62 25.18 20.29
N PHE A 254 14.33 24.99 18.97
CA PHE A 254 15.24 24.81 17.81
C PHE A 254 16.06 23.53 17.69
#